data_45b252d914e9f8345278bd9356fcc991
#
_entry.id   45b252d914e9f8345278bd9356fcc991
#
_cell.length_a   1.000
_cell.length_b   1.000
_cell.length_c   1.000
_cell.angle_alpha   90.00
_cell.angle_beta   90.00
_cell.angle_gamma   90.00
#
_symmetry.space_group_name_H-M   'P 1'
#
loop_
_entity.id
_entity.type
_entity.pdbx_description
1 polymer ?
#
loop_
_entity_poly.entity_id
_entity_poly.type
_entity_poly.pdbx_seq_one_letter_code
_entity_poly.pdbx_strand_id
1 'polypeptide(L)'
;MFEPKIRSSQTDMLMKAVLALDNEEDSYRFFEDLCTIPEIRSIAQRLEVAVLLRRGETYQKIAEQTGASSATISRVNRSLSYGADGYDRVLRKMAEKQVSGQS
;
A
#
# COMPACT_ATOMS: atom_id res chain seq x y z
N MET A 1 -11.83 3.88 -19.27
CA MET A 1 -10.59 3.16 -18.97
C MET A 1 -9.73 3.97 -18.01
N PHE A 2 -9.06 3.28 -17.09
CA PHE A 2 -8.22 3.95 -16.10
C PHE A 2 -6.99 4.61 -16.74
N GLU A 3 -6.79 5.90 -16.49
CA GLU A 3 -5.64 6.65 -16.97
C GLU A 3 -4.79 7.10 -15.78
N PRO A 4 -3.61 6.49 -15.55
CA PRO A 4 -2.79 6.86 -14.39
C PRO A 4 -2.27 8.28 -14.49
N LYS A 5 -2.38 9.03 -13.38
CA LYS A 5 -1.85 10.39 -13.29
C LYS A 5 -0.33 10.42 -13.18
N ILE A 6 0.26 9.32 -12.70
CA ILE A 6 1.70 9.24 -12.45
C ILE A 6 2.47 8.58 -13.60
N ARG A 7 1.81 8.33 -14.72
CA ARG A 7 2.43 7.61 -15.85
C ARG A 7 3.59 8.38 -16.44
N SER A 8 4.70 7.68 -16.65
CA SER A 8 5.88 8.13 -17.36
C SER A 8 6.64 6.89 -17.80
N SER A 9 7.65 7.04 -18.65
CA SER A 9 8.46 5.88 -19.01
C SER A 9 9.16 5.28 -17.79
N GLN A 10 9.57 6.13 -16.85
CA GLN A 10 10.21 5.65 -15.61
C GLN A 10 9.22 4.90 -14.71
N THR A 11 8.02 5.43 -14.51
CA THR A 11 7.02 4.75 -13.68
C THR A 11 6.49 3.50 -14.36
N ASP A 12 6.38 3.48 -15.69
CA ASP A 12 6.01 2.26 -16.42
C ASP A 12 7.05 1.15 -16.18
N MET A 13 8.33 1.49 -16.24
CA MET A 13 9.40 0.54 -15.96
C MET A 13 9.34 0.03 -14.51
N LEU A 14 9.09 0.94 -13.56
CA LEU A 14 8.96 0.56 -12.15
C LEU A 14 7.80 -0.43 -11.97
N MET A 15 6.66 -0.18 -12.58
CA MET A 15 5.51 -1.10 -12.45
C MET A 15 5.83 -2.47 -13.04
N LYS A 16 6.55 -2.53 -14.16
CA LYS A 16 6.99 -3.80 -14.73
C LYS A 16 7.93 -4.55 -13.79
N ALA A 17 8.83 -3.82 -13.11
CA ALA A 17 9.73 -4.41 -12.14
C ALA A 17 8.97 -4.99 -10.96
N VAL A 18 7.99 -4.25 -10.43
CA VAL A 18 7.14 -4.72 -9.33
C VAL A 18 6.38 -5.98 -9.75
N LEU A 19 5.84 -6.01 -10.98
CA LEU A 19 5.12 -7.18 -11.47
C LEU A 19 6.01 -8.39 -11.71
N ALA A 20 7.31 -8.21 -11.80
CA ALA A 20 8.28 -9.32 -11.92
C ALA A 20 8.55 -10.00 -10.57
N LEU A 21 8.17 -9.36 -9.46
CA LEU A 21 8.33 -9.93 -8.13
C LEU A 21 7.27 -11.00 -7.89
N ASP A 22 7.69 -12.19 -7.50
CA ASP A 22 6.75 -13.29 -7.27
C ASP A 22 6.93 -13.98 -5.93
N ASN A 23 7.84 -13.49 -5.09
CA ASN A 23 8.04 -14.04 -3.76
C ASN A 23 8.48 -12.95 -2.78
N GLU A 24 8.36 -13.26 -1.49
CA GLU A 24 8.62 -12.28 -0.43
C GLU A 24 10.09 -11.90 -0.34
N GLU A 25 11.00 -12.87 -0.48
CA GLU A 25 12.42 -12.58 -0.39
C GLU A 25 12.88 -11.61 -1.47
N ASP A 26 12.46 -11.82 -2.72
CA ASP A 26 12.82 -10.92 -3.82
C ASP A 26 12.21 -9.55 -3.64
N SER A 27 11.01 -9.48 -3.08
CA SER A 27 10.36 -8.20 -2.78
C SER A 27 11.16 -7.40 -1.76
N TYR A 28 11.59 -8.05 -0.67
CA TYR A 28 12.44 -7.39 0.33
C TYR A 28 13.75 -6.92 -0.29
N ARG A 29 14.41 -7.77 -1.06
CA ARG A 29 15.68 -7.41 -1.70
C ARG A 29 15.53 -6.22 -2.62
N PHE A 30 14.49 -6.22 -3.44
CA PHE A 30 14.24 -5.14 -4.40
C PHE A 30 13.98 -3.82 -3.71
N PHE A 31 13.09 -3.81 -2.71
CA PHE A 31 12.74 -2.56 -2.03
C PHE A 31 13.86 -2.06 -1.11
N GLU A 32 14.68 -2.95 -0.54
CA GLU A 32 15.85 -2.49 0.21
C GLU A 32 16.86 -1.79 -0.70
N ASP A 33 17.02 -2.24 -1.92
CA ASP A 33 17.91 -1.56 -2.87
C ASP A 33 17.31 -0.29 -3.43
N LEU A 34 16.02 -0.29 -3.70
CA LEU A 34 15.35 0.81 -4.38
C LEU A 34 15.06 1.99 -3.46
N CYS A 35 14.67 1.73 -2.23
CA CYS A 35 14.18 2.74 -1.30
C CYS A 35 15.13 2.95 -0.12
N THR A 36 15.14 4.18 0.41
CA THR A 36 15.76 4.41 1.72
C THR A 36 14.86 3.79 2.80
N ILE A 37 15.44 3.57 4.00
CA ILE A 37 14.67 3.04 5.12
C ILE A 37 13.46 3.93 5.46
N PRO A 38 13.63 5.28 5.58
CA PRO A 38 12.45 6.12 5.84
C PRO A 38 11.38 6.05 4.74
N GLU A 39 11.79 5.92 3.48
CA GLU A 39 10.84 5.81 2.38
C GLU A 39 9.99 4.55 2.48
N ILE A 40 10.62 3.40 2.71
CA ILE A 40 9.86 2.15 2.80
C ILE A 40 9.01 2.10 4.06
N ARG A 41 9.49 2.66 5.17
CA ARG A 41 8.70 2.74 6.39
C ARG A 41 7.46 3.60 6.21
N SER A 42 7.59 4.72 5.49
CA SER A 42 6.47 5.61 5.20
C SER A 42 5.40 4.91 4.34
N ILE A 43 5.85 4.18 3.32
CA ILE A 43 4.93 3.43 2.45
C ILE A 43 4.22 2.34 3.26
N ALA A 44 4.96 1.60 4.07
CA ALA A 44 4.41 0.52 4.89
C ALA A 44 3.39 1.06 5.91
N GLN A 45 3.69 2.21 6.52
CA GLN A 45 2.78 2.86 7.47
C GLN A 45 1.46 3.23 6.80
N ARG A 46 1.52 3.81 5.60
CA ARG A 46 0.31 4.18 4.87
C ARG A 46 -0.55 2.96 4.54
N LEU A 47 0.08 1.85 4.20
CA LEU A 47 -0.66 0.62 3.92
C LEU A 47 -1.37 0.10 5.17
N GLU A 48 -0.68 0.11 6.32
CA GLU A 48 -1.30 -0.30 7.58
C GLU A 48 -2.48 0.61 7.95
N VAL A 49 -2.32 1.92 7.76
CA VAL A 49 -3.41 2.88 7.99
C VAL A 49 -4.62 2.52 7.13
N ALA A 50 -4.39 2.20 5.85
CA ALA A 50 -5.49 1.83 4.95
C ALA A 50 -6.23 0.59 5.43
N VAL A 51 -5.49 -0.42 5.89
CA VAL A 51 -6.08 -1.66 6.43
C VAL A 51 -6.99 -1.34 7.62
N LEU A 52 -6.49 -0.51 8.56
CA LEU A 52 -7.25 -0.19 9.76
C LEU A 52 -8.48 0.69 9.47
N LEU A 53 -8.35 1.61 8.52
CA LEU A 53 -9.50 2.41 8.08
C LEU A 53 -10.60 1.53 7.48
N ARG A 54 -10.23 0.54 6.68
CA ARG A 54 -11.20 -0.39 6.10
C ARG A 54 -11.89 -1.24 7.15
N ARG A 55 -11.22 -1.50 8.29
CA ARG A 55 -11.82 -2.21 9.41
C ARG A 55 -12.73 -1.34 10.26
N GLY A 56 -12.79 -0.05 9.96
CA GLY A 56 -13.65 0.88 10.71
C GLY A 56 -13.04 1.39 12.00
N GLU A 57 -11.73 1.29 12.17
CA GLU A 57 -11.06 1.79 13.36
C GLU A 57 -11.10 3.31 13.42
N THR A 58 -11.11 3.88 14.63
CA THR A 58 -11.08 5.33 14.81
C THR A 58 -9.71 5.90 14.48
N TYR A 59 -9.66 7.18 14.13
CA TYR A 59 -8.40 7.87 13.86
C TYR A 59 -7.47 7.81 15.07
N GLN A 60 -8.01 7.98 16.28
CA GLN A 60 -7.21 7.92 17.50
C GLN A 60 -6.52 6.56 17.65
N LYS A 61 -7.27 5.50 17.44
CA LYS A 61 -6.73 4.14 17.57
C LYS A 61 -5.70 3.85 16.50
N ILE A 62 -5.94 4.31 15.27
CA ILE A 62 -5.00 4.17 14.16
C ILE A 62 -3.70 4.89 14.48
N ALA A 63 -3.79 6.14 14.97
CA ALA A 63 -2.61 6.91 15.34
C ALA A 63 -1.79 6.21 16.43
N GLU A 64 -2.45 5.66 17.44
CA GLU A 64 -1.79 4.93 18.52
C GLU A 64 -1.09 3.68 18.01
N GLN A 65 -1.73 2.94 17.13
CA GLN A 65 -1.22 1.67 16.65
C GLN A 65 -0.12 1.83 15.59
N THR A 66 -0.24 2.81 14.71
CA THR A 66 0.67 2.97 13.57
C THR A 66 1.72 4.05 13.76
N GLY A 67 1.50 4.97 14.67
CA GLY A 67 2.34 6.15 14.82
C GLY A 67 2.10 7.22 13.75
N ALA A 68 1.12 7.04 12.89
CA ALA A 68 0.82 7.99 11.81
C ALA A 68 0.21 9.28 12.37
N SER A 69 0.55 10.41 11.74
CA SER A 69 -0.06 11.70 12.07
C SER A 69 -1.50 11.72 11.55
N SER A 70 -2.31 12.63 12.12
CA SER A 70 -3.69 12.82 11.65
C SER A 70 -3.72 13.23 10.18
N ALA A 71 -2.73 14.01 9.74
CA ALA A 71 -2.61 14.40 8.33
C ALA A 71 -2.40 13.18 7.42
N THR A 72 -1.54 12.26 7.83
CA THR A 72 -1.31 11.02 7.07
C THR A 72 -2.57 10.18 7.01
N ILE A 73 -3.26 10.01 8.14
CA ILE A 73 -4.49 9.21 8.20
C ILE A 73 -5.55 9.84 7.29
N SER A 74 -5.73 11.15 7.35
CA SER A 74 -6.69 11.85 6.50
C SER A 74 -6.36 11.70 5.01
N ARG A 75 -5.08 11.77 4.66
CA ARG A 75 -4.63 11.60 3.28
C ARG A 75 -4.95 10.19 2.76
N VAL A 76 -4.67 9.17 3.57
CA VAL A 76 -4.97 7.79 3.18
C VAL A 76 -6.47 7.60 3.05
N ASN A 77 -7.25 8.15 3.99
CA ASN A 77 -8.70 8.06 3.93
C ASN A 77 -9.25 8.70 2.67
N ARG A 78 -8.71 9.84 2.26
CA ARG A 78 -9.11 10.49 1.01
C ARG A 78 -8.79 9.61 -0.19
N SER A 79 -7.62 8.96 -0.21
CA SER A 79 -7.24 8.05 -1.29
C SER A 79 -8.17 6.84 -1.37
N LEU A 80 -8.64 6.34 -0.22
CA LEU A 80 -9.60 5.24 -0.20
C LEU A 80 -10.93 5.64 -0.82
N SER A 81 -11.37 6.89 -0.60
CA SER A 81 -12.66 7.37 -1.07
C SER A 81 -12.62 7.94 -2.50
N TYR A 82 -11.55 8.64 -2.86
CA TYR A 82 -11.48 9.43 -4.09
C TYR A 82 -10.22 9.18 -4.91
N GLY A 83 -9.41 8.20 -4.54
CA GLY A 83 -8.17 7.90 -5.23
C GLY A 83 -8.34 6.99 -6.45
N ALA A 84 -7.28 6.27 -6.78
CA ALA A 84 -7.22 5.39 -7.95
C ALA A 84 -7.73 3.98 -7.70
N ASP A 85 -8.34 3.74 -6.53
CA ASP A 85 -8.88 2.42 -6.14
C ASP A 85 -7.79 1.37 -5.91
N GLY A 86 -6.54 1.79 -5.76
CA GLY A 86 -5.41 0.87 -5.62
C GLY A 86 -5.39 0.11 -4.30
N TYR A 87 -5.62 0.80 -3.20
CA TYR A 87 -5.66 0.15 -1.88
C TYR A 87 -6.71 -0.95 -1.86
N ASP A 88 -7.92 -0.63 -2.31
CA ASP A 88 -9.03 -1.57 -2.24
C ASP A 88 -8.77 -2.81 -3.08
N ARG A 89 -8.24 -2.63 -4.29
CA ARG A 89 -7.92 -3.74 -5.18
C ARG A 89 -6.87 -4.67 -4.59
N VAL A 90 -5.79 -4.10 -4.04
CA VAL A 90 -4.70 -4.89 -3.47
C VAL A 90 -5.15 -5.60 -2.20
N LEU A 91 -5.82 -4.88 -1.30
CA LEU A 91 -6.26 -5.46 -0.02
C LEU A 91 -7.28 -6.57 -0.23
N ARG A 92 -8.15 -6.41 -1.24
CA ARG A 92 -9.11 -7.45 -1.60
C ARG A 92 -8.40 -8.72 -2.09
N LYS A 93 -7.39 -8.56 -2.95
CA LYS A 93 -6.60 -9.70 -3.44
C LYS A 93 -5.83 -10.39 -2.33
N MET A 94 -5.28 -9.61 -1.39
CA MET A 94 -4.57 -10.18 -0.23
C MET A 94 -5.52 -11.03 0.61
N ALA A 95 -6.75 -10.58 0.83
CA ALA A 95 -7.74 -11.34 1.58
C ALA A 95 -8.11 -12.62 0.86
N GLU A 96 -8.28 -12.59 -0.47
CA GLU A 96 -8.56 -13.76 -1.28
C GLU A 96 -7.43 -14.79 -1.21
N LYS A 97 -6.18 -14.34 -1.31
CA LYS A 97 -5.01 -15.22 -1.22
C LYS A 97 -4.91 -15.86 0.15
N GLN A 98 -5.24 -15.11 1.21
CA GLN A 98 -5.21 -15.62 2.58
C GLN A 98 -6.21 -16.77 2.75
N VAL A 99 -7.41 -16.61 2.22
CA VAL A 99 -8.44 -17.65 2.27
C VAL A 99 -7.99 -18.88 1.48
N SER A 100 -7.45 -18.68 0.27
CA SER A 100 -6.95 -19.78 -0.57
C SER A 100 -5.76 -20.49 0.08
N GLY A 101 -4.90 -19.73 0.76
CA GLY A 101 -3.71 -20.28 1.41
C GLY A 101 -4.00 -21.13 2.63
N GLN A 102 -5.22 -21.05 3.17
CA GLN A 102 -5.65 -21.82 4.34
C GLN A 102 -6.22 -23.19 3.98
N SER A 103 -6.41 -23.44 2.71
CA SER A 103 -6.99 -24.70 2.23
C SER A 103 -5.96 -25.82 2.12
#